data_a3b86a144cc32d3faf3dcfe3176c5473
#
_entry.id   a3b86a144cc32d3faf3dcfe3176c5473
#
_cell.length_a   1.000
_cell.length_b   1.000
_cell.length_c   1.000
_cell.angle_alpha   90.00
_cell.angle_beta   90.00
_cell.angle_gamma   90.00
#
_symmetry.space_group_name_H-M   'P 1'
#
loop_
_entity.id
_entity.type
_entity.pdbx_description
1 polymer ?
#
loop_
_entity_poly.entity_id
_entity_poly.type
_entity_poly.pdbx_seq_one_letter_code
_entity_poly.pdbx_strand_id
1 'polypeptide(L)'
;MEIVRAATMRDYQECLRLFLQAHNENDQFSLAPDKLHWMLTRFLNPDAIPEDDPGLRGIIGVIGREGGLEAICGLCISDLWYTYDKHLTDFLVFVDPEYRTTGHAKTLTGWMKTQADIIGMPLMSAVVTNHRTEAKCRLFRRTFPKVGELFLYYPGSLTAGSSLSRTAH
;
A
#
# COMPACT_ATOMS: atom_id res chain seq x y z
N MET A 1 7.81 -21.24 -4.96
CA MET A 1 6.66 -20.37 -4.68
C MET A 1 7.14 -19.33 -3.66
N GLU A 2 7.22 -18.10 -4.06
CA GLU A 2 7.71 -17.05 -3.18
C GLU A 2 6.69 -16.78 -2.07
N ILE A 3 7.17 -16.71 -0.83
CA ILE A 3 6.33 -16.59 0.35
C ILE A 3 6.35 -15.12 0.78
N VAL A 4 5.17 -14.55 0.98
CA VAL A 4 5.05 -13.24 1.67
C VAL A 4 5.23 -13.49 3.17
N ARG A 5 6.13 -12.74 3.78
CA ARG A 5 6.31 -12.70 5.22
C ARG A 5 5.95 -11.33 5.78
N ALA A 6 5.62 -11.28 7.05
CA ALA A 6 5.54 -10.01 7.75
C ALA A 6 6.93 -9.36 7.82
N ALA A 7 7.00 -8.07 7.53
CA ALA A 7 8.21 -7.29 7.69
C ALA A 7 8.47 -6.96 9.17
N THR A 8 9.75 -6.78 9.52
CA THR A 8 10.20 -6.41 10.86
C THR A 8 11.10 -5.18 10.80
N MET A 9 11.54 -4.67 11.96
CA MET A 9 12.47 -3.54 12.02
C MET A 9 13.80 -3.78 11.27
N ARG A 10 14.19 -5.04 11.04
CA ARG A 10 15.35 -5.38 10.21
C ARG A 10 15.16 -5.03 8.73
N ASP A 11 13.91 -4.96 8.29
CA ASP A 11 13.55 -4.62 6.92
C ASP A 11 13.36 -3.10 6.71
N TYR A 12 13.54 -2.29 7.76
CA TYR A 12 13.19 -0.86 7.74
C TYR A 12 13.78 -0.12 6.53
N GLN A 13 15.09 -0.27 6.27
CA GLN A 13 15.77 0.44 5.18
C GLN A 13 15.24 0.03 3.80
N GLU A 14 14.98 -1.25 3.60
CA GLU A 14 14.45 -1.77 2.35
C GLU A 14 12.97 -1.41 2.15
N CYS A 15 12.17 -1.45 3.22
CA CYS A 15 10.80 -0.93 3.19
C CYS A 15 10.80 0.55 2.81
N LEU A 16 11.64 1.38 3.44
CA LEU A 16 11.77 2.80 3.12
C LEU A 16 12.16 3.00 1.65
N ARG A 17 13.12 2.24 1.12
CA ARG A 17 13.52 2.27 -0.28
C ARG A 17 12.34 2.03 -1.22
N LEU A 18 11.57 0.95 -0.99
CA LEU A 18 10.41 0.60 -1.83
C LEU A 18 9.28 1.63 -1.71
N PHE A 19 9.05 2.21 -0.52
CA PHE A 19 8.09 3.31 -0.35
C PHE A 19 8.47 4.55 -1.15
N LEU A 20 9.74 4.93 -1.11
CA LEU A 20 10.25 6.09 -1.87
C LEU A 20 10.16 5.85 -3.38
N GLN A 21 10.46 4.64 -3.85
CA GLN A 21 10.27 4.28 -5.26
C GLN A 21 8.79 4.34 -5.67
N ALA A 22 7.90 3.81 -4.83
CA ALA A 22 6.46 3.86 -5.08
C ALA A 22 5.93 5.30 -5.12
N HIS A 23 6.40 6.16 -4.21
CA HIS A 23 6.06 7.59 -4.19
C HIS A 23 6.57 8.29 -5.46
N ASN A 24 7.80 8.04 -5.88
CA ASN A 24 8.36 8.64 -7.09
C ASN A 24 7.60 8.27 -8.38
N GLU A 25 6.96 7.09 -8.41
CA GLU A 25 6.08 6.69 -9.51
C GLU A 25 4.66 7.26 -9.40
N ASN A 26 4.30 7.81 -8.24
CA ASN A 26 2.94 8.26 -7.93
C ASN A 26 2.97 9.55 -7.11
N ASP A 27 3.57 10.58 -7.65
CA ASP A 27 3.86 11.88 -7.05
C ASP A 27 2.65 12.85 -6.96
N GLN A 28 1.44 12.31 -6.84
CA GLN A 28 0.20 13.10 -6.74
C GLN A 28 0.17 14.01 -5.52
N PHE A 29 0.84 13.61 -4.44
CA PHE A 29 0.95 14.36 -3.19
C PHE A 29 2.41 14.45 -2.75
N SER A 30 2.74 15.52 -2.02
CA SER A 30 4.07 15.68 -1.45
C SER A 30 4.34 14.64 -0.36
N LEU A 31 5.54 14.09 -0.34
CA LEU A 31 5.98 13.19 0.72
C LEU A 31 6.13 13.95 2.06
N ALA A 32 5.68 13.33 3.14
CA ALA A 32 5.96 13.75 4.51
C ALA A 32 6.89 12.72 5.16
N PRO A 33 8.21 12.96 5.19
CA PRO A 33 9.19 11.96 5.65
C PRO A 33 9.01 11.55 7.12
N ASP A 34 8.65 12.49 7.98
CA ASP A 34 8.36 12.26 9.40
C ASP A 34 7.15 11.33 9.59
N LYS A 35 6.08 11.54 8.83
CA LYS A 35 4.89 10.68 8.85
C LYS A 35 5.20 9.28 8.33
N LEU A 36 6.00 9.17 7.27
CA LEU A 36 6.42 7.87 6.73
C LEU A 36 7.30 7.12 7.75
N HIS A 37 8.26 7.80 8.38
CA HIS A 37 9.10 7.22 9.43
C HIS A 37 8.26 6.73 10.61
N TRP A 38 7.33 7.55 11.10
CA TRP A 38 6.42 7.18 12.19
C TRP A 38 5.62 5.93 11.86
N MET A 39 5.02 5.87 10.65
CA MET A 39 4.22 4.74 10.21
C MET A 39 5.07 3.46 10.08
N LEU A 40 6.23 3.54 9.44
CA LEU A 40 7.12 2.39 9.27
C LEU A 40 7.59 1.83 10.61
N THR A 41 8.06 2.69 11.52
CA THR A 41 8.51 2.27 12.85
C THR A 41 7.38 1.55 13.60
N ARG A 42 6.17 2.07 13.50
CA ARG A 42 4.99 1.52 14.16
C ARG A 42 4.59 0.15 13.61
N PHE A 43 4.55 0.00 12.29
CA PHE A 43 4.08 -1.24 11.65
C PHE A 43 5.14 -2.34 11.61
N LEU A 44 6.41 -1.97 11.66
CA LEU A 44 7.52 -2.93 11.73
C LEU A 44 7.85 -3.39 13.16
N ASN A 45 7.28 -2.73 14.18
CA ASN A 45 7.47 -3.07 15.58
C ASN A 45 6.13 -3.02 16.34
N PRO A 46 5.15 -3.87 15.97
CA PRO A 46 3.81 -3.83 16.56
C PRO A 46 3.82 -4.12 18.07
N ASP A 47 4.77 -4.91 18.55
CA ASP A 47 4.88 -5.26 19.99
C ASP A 47 5.31 -4.08 20.88
N ALA A 48 5.88 -3.03 20.29
CA ALA A 48 6.23 -1.80 21.00
C ALA A 48 5.05 -0.82 21.14
N ILE A 49 3.89 -1.14 20.54
CA ILE A 49 2.70 -0.29 20.60
C ILE A 49 1.86 -0.71 21.81
N PRO A 50 1.60 0.18 22.80
CA PRO A 50 0.70 -0.11 23.89
C PRO A 50 -0.67 -0.60 23.40
N GLU A 51 -1.28 -1.53 24.14
CA GLU A 51 -2.56 -2.13 23.75
C GLU A 51 -3.68 -1.09 23.66
N ASP A 52 -3.66 -0.10 24.55
CA ASP A 52 -4.62 1.02 24.65
C ASP A 52 -4.27 2.21 23.74
N ASP A 53 -3.19 2.15 22.96
CA ASP A 53 -2.82 3.21 22.01
C ASP A 53 -3.88 3.32 20.90
N PRO A 54 -4.58 4.46 20.75
CA PRO A 54 -5.64 4.64 19.77
C PRO A 54 -5.12 4.87 18.35
N GLY A 55 -3.80 4.93 18.16
CA GLY A 55 -3.18 5.23 16.87
C GLY A 55 -3.33 4.10 15.85
N LEU A 56 -2.96 4.41 14.63
CA LEU A 56 -3.07 3.52 13.48
C LEU A 56 -2.33 2.19 13.72
N ARG A 57 -3.04 1.08 13.52
CA ARG A 57 -2.48 -0.28 13.57
C ARG A 57 -2.42 -0.86 12.17
N GLY A 58 -1.35 -1.57 11.87
CA GLY A 58 -1.18 -2.14 10.54
C GLY A 58 -0.08 -3.21 10.50
N ILE A 59 0.05 -3.80 9.33
CA ILE A 59 1.04 -4.82 9.02
C ILE A 59 1.61 -4.58 7.63
N ILE A 60 2.90 -4.86 7.47
CA ILE A 60 3.58 -4.79 6.18
C ILE A 60 3.97 -6.21 5.77
N GLY A 61 3.56 -6.62 4.57
CA GLY A 61 3.96 -7.86 3.93
C GLY A 61 5.04 -7.62 2.88
N VAL A 62 6.07 -8.46 2.87
CA VAL A 62 7.20 -8.32 1.95
C VAL A 62 7.56 -9.63 1.27
N ILE A 63 8.07 -9.52 0.04
CA ILE A 63 8.72 -10.60 -0.70
C ILE A 63 10.21 -10.25 -0.84
N GLY A 64 11.06 -11.25 -0.68
CA GLY A 64 12.49 -11.10 -0.73
C GLY A 64 13.15 -11.33 0.63
N ARG A 65 14.47 -11.44 0.61
CA ARG A 65 15.31 -11.63 1.82
C ARG A 65 15.58 -10.30 2.52
N GLU A 66 16.01 -10.36 3.76
CA GLU A 66 16.55 -9.22 4.48
C GLU A 66 17.70 -8.58 3.68
N GLY A 67 17.66 -7.25 3.50
CA GLY A 67 18.63 -6.52 2.68
C GLY A 67 18.44 -6.61 1.15
N GLY A 68 17.35 -7.22 0.69
CA GLY A 68 17.03 -7.35 -0.74
C GLY A 68 15.55 -7.64 -0.95
N LEU A 69 14.69 -6.67 -0.62
CA LEU A 69 13.25 -6.78 -0.84
C LEU A 69 12.89 -6.50 -2.29
N GLU A 70 12.03 -7.34 -2.83
CA GLU A 70 11.58 -7.34 -4.22
C GLU A 70 10.17 -6.73 -4.37
N ALA A 71 9.35 -6.85 -3.32
CA ALA A 71 7.99 -6.34 -3.31
C ALA A 71 7.47 -6.10 -1.90
N ILE A 72 6.47 -5.22 -1.77
CA ILE A 72 5.90 -4.79 -0.50
C ILE A 72 4.40 -4.53 -0.65
N CYS A 73 3.63 -4.86 0.38
CA CYS A 73 2.27 -4.35 0.57
C CYS A 73 2.06 -3.94 2.03
N GLY A 74 1.16 -3.00 2.24
CA GLY A 74 0.82 -2.52 3.58
C GLY A 74 -0.68 -2.49 3.79
N LEU A 75 -1.11 -2.98 4.95
CA LEU A 75 -2.49 -2.97 5.42
C LEU A 75 -2.58 -2.22 6.74
N CYS A 76 -3.64 -1.46 6.93
CA CYS A 76 -3.97 -0.87 8.22
C CYS A 76 -5.46 -1.02 8.54
N ILE A 77 -5.79 -0.96 9.83
CA ILE A 77 -7.16 -0.98 10.32
C ILE A 77 -7.74 0.44 10.21
N SER A 78 -8.91 0.55 9.62
CA SER A 78 -9.64 1.81 9.43
C SER A 78 -11.13 1.62 9.68
N ASP A 79 -11.87 2.71 9.69
CA ASP A 79 -13.34 2.74 9.67
C ASP A 79 -13.84 3.79 8.70
N LEU A 80 -15.12 3.71 8.34
CA LEU A 80 -15.80 4.72 7.55
C LEU A 80 -16.45 5.73 8.49
N TRP A 81 -16.55 6.98 8.04
CA TRP A 81 -17.04 8.12 8.84
C TRP A 81 -18.45 7.95 9.45
N TYR A 82 -19.22 6.98 8.97
CA TYR A 82 -20.62 6.75 9.41
C TYR A 82 -20.81 5.45 10.21
N THR A 83 -19.76 4.68 10.48
CA THR A 83 -19.84 3.40 11.19
C THR A 83 -18.63 3.19 12.10
N TYR A 84 -18.82 2.38 13.13
CA TYR A 84 -17.73 1.88 13.99
C TYR A 84 -17.19 0.54 13.52
N ASP A 85 -17.77 -0.04 12.45
CA ASP A 85 -17.27 -1.29 11.88
C ASP A 85 -15.88 -1.09 11.31
N LYS A 86 -14.95 -1.92 11.77
CA LYS A 86 -13.56 -1.87 11.32
C LYS A 86 -13.39 -2.69 10.05
N HIS A 87 -12.49 -2.23 9.21
CA HIS A 87 -12.04 -2.94 8.03
C HIS A 87 -10.53 -2.78 7.85
N LEU A 88 -9.92 -3.69 7.11
CA LEU A 88 -8.58 -3.50 6.60
C LEU A 88 -8.63 -2.61 5.35
N THR A 89 -7.68 -1.72 5.23
CA THR A 89 -7.43 -0.99 3.97
C THR A 89 -5.98 -1.12 3.57
N ASP A 90 -5.72 -1.29 2.28
CA ASP A 90 -4.35 -1.19 1.78
C ASP A 90 -3.96 0.28 1.59
N PHE A 91 -2.71 0.58 1.90
CA PHE A 91 -2.12 1.89 1.64
C PHE A 91 -0.96 1.81 0.64
N LEU A 92 -0.52 0.60 0.32
CA LEU A 92 0.51 0.33 -0.67
C LEU A 92 0.44 -1.11 -1.18
N VAL A 93 0.58 -1.28 -2.50
CA VAL A 93 1.01 -2.52 -3.15
C VAL A 93 2.03 -2.14 -4.22
N PHE A 94 3.29 -2.51 -4.00
CA PHE A 94 4.38 -2.12 -4.88
C PHE A 94 5.33 -3.29 -5.15
N VAL A 95 5.76 -3.41 -6.39
CA VAL A 95 6.78 -4.36 -6.85
C VAL A 95 7.92 -3.56 -7.45
N ASP A 96 9.13 -3.81 -6.97
CA ASP A 96 10.34 -3.22 -7.50
C ASP A 96 10.37 -3.43 -9.03
N PRO A 97 10.69 -2.40 -9.83
CA PRO A 97 10.71 -2.47 -11.30
C PRO A 97 11.41 -3.69 -11.88
N GLU A 98 12.48 -4.15 -11.26
CA GLU A 98 13.27 -5.31 -11.71
C GLU A 98 12.49 -6.63 -11.60
N TYR A 99 11.49 -6.70 -10.70
CA TYR A 99 10.73 -7.92 -10.39
C TYR A 99 9.28 -7.92 -10.90
N ARG A 100 8.90 -6.96 -11.74
CA ARG A 100 7.49 -6.81 -12.19
C ARG A 100 6.97 -7.92 -13.09
N THR A 101 7.84 -8.79 -13.60
CA THR A 101 7.46 -9.94 -14.44
C THR A 101 7.27 -11.23 -13.64
N THR A 102 7.56 -11.23 -12.34
CA THR A 102 7.61 -12.44 -11.49
C THR A 102 6.25 -12.91 -10.94
N GLY A 103 5.22 -12.07 -10.99
CA GLY A 103 3.92 -12.40 -10.37
C GLY A 103 3.78 -11.96 -8.92
N HIS A 104 4.74 -11.27 -8.33
CA HIS A 104 4.74 -10.78 -6.96
C HIS A 104 3.48 -10.00 -6.57
N ALA A 105 2.98 -9.14 -7.46
CA ALA A 105 1.75 -8.38 -7.19
C ALA A 105 0.54 -9.29 -6.92
N LYS A 106 0.42 -10.42 -7.64
CA LYS A 106 -0.62 -11.42 -7.39
C LYS A 106 -0.40 -12.14 -6.06
N THR A 107 0.85 -12.46 -5.74
CA THR A 107 1.21 -13.10 -4.47
C THR A 107 0.90 -12.18 -3.29
N LEU A 108 1.24 -10.89 -3.37
CA LEU A 108 0.92 -9.89 -2.35
C LEU A 108 -0.58 -9.73 -2.15
N THR A 109 -1.37 -9.58 -3.23
CA THR A 109 -2.84 -9.44 -3.11
C THR A 109 -3.50 -10.69 -2.55
N GLY A 110 -2.96 -11.87 -2.84
CA GLY A 110 -3.38 -13.13 -2.22
C GLY A 110 -3.10 -13.15 -0.71
N TRP A 111 -1.91 -12.70 -0.29
CA TRP A 111 -1.56 -12.60 1.13
C TRP A 111 -2.45 -11.60 1.87
N MET A 112 -2.78 -10.46 1.27
CA MET A 112 -3.70 -9.47 1.85
C MET A 112 -5.08 -10.08 2.17
N LYS A 113 -5.61 -10.91 1.26
CA LYS A 113 -6.86 -11.66 1.52
C LYS A 113 -6.69 -12.63 2.69
N THR A 114 -5.59 -13.37 2.72
CA THR A 114 -5.31 -14.28 3.84
C THR A 114 -5.25 -13.54 5.18
N GLN A 115 -4.66 -12.33 5.21
CA GLN A 115 -4.67 -11.51 6.43
C GLN A 115 -6.08 -11.08 6.83
N ALA A 116 -6.91 -10.69 5.87
CA ALA A 116 -8.31 -10.36 6.12
C ALA A 116 -9.09 -11.57 6.71
N ASP A 117 -8.88 -12.76 6.16
CA ASP A 117 -9.48 -14.00 6.65
C ASP A 117 -9.02 -14.34 8.08
N ILE A 118 -7.70 -14.21 8.36
CA ILE A 118 -7.12 -14.48 9.70
C ILE A 118 -7.68 -13.51 10.75
N ILE A 119 -7.76 -12.21 10.40
CA ILE A 119 -8.20 -11.15 11.32
C ILE A 119 -9.74 -11.13 11.44
N GLY A 120 -10.44 -11.69 10.45
CA GLY A 120 -11.91 -11.69 10.40
C GLY A 120 -12.50 -10.31 10.06
N MET A 121 -11.77 -9.48 9.31
CA MET A 121 -12.21 -8.14 8.90
C MET A 121 -12.36 -8.04 7.39
N PRO A 122 -13.36 -7.29 6.87
CA PRO A 122 -13.44 -6.95 5.45
C PRO A 122 -12.16 -6.24 5.00
N LEU A 123 -11.75 -6.46 3.75
CA LEU A 123 -10.64 -5.75 3.11
C LEU A 123 -11.17 -4.82 2.04
N MET A 124 -10.96 -3.52 2.20
CA MET A 124 -11.17 -2.50 1.20
C MET A 124 -9.84 -2.14 0.54
N SER A 125 -9.82 -2.07 -0.77
CA SER A 125 -8.61 -1.79 -1.52
C SER A 125 -8.90 -0.83 -2.67
N ALA A 126 -7.99 0.13 -2.91
CA ALA A 126 -8.12 1.12 -3.96
C ALA A 126 -6.85 1.19 -4.82
N VAL A 127 -7.03 1.37 -6.12
CA VAL A 127 -5.93 1.66 -7.03
C VAL A 127 -5.84 3.17 -7.23
N VAL A 128 -4.95 3.81 -6.48
CA VAL A 128 -4.64 5.24 -6.60
C VAL A 128 -3.24 5.39 -7.17
N THR A 129 -3.13 5.58 -8.47
CA THR A 129 -1.84 5.65 -9.16
C THR A 129 -1.98 6.35 -10.51
N ASN A 130 -0.94 7.03 -10.95
CA ASN A 130 -0.80 7.57 -12.31
C ASN A 130 0.10 6.70 -13.21
N HIS A 131 0.66 5.61 -12.66
CA HIS A 131 1.53 4.69 -13.38
C HIS A 131 0.92 3.31 -13.54
N ARG A 132 0.76 2.83 -14.81
CA ARG A 132 0.22 1.51 -15.16
C ARG A 132 -1.15 1.20 -14.54
N THR A 133 -1.99 2.20 -14.37
CA THR A 133 -3.29 2.13 -13.68
C THR A 133 -4.16 0.98 -14.17
N GLU A 134 -4.32 0.82 -15.50
CA GLU A 134 -5.15 -0.24 -16.08
C GLU A 134 -4.64 -1.66 -15.77
N ALA A 135 -3.31 -1.86 -15.71
CA ALA A 135 -2.74 -3.15 -15.35
C ALA A 135 -3.00 -3.48 -13.86
N LYS A 136 -2.88 -2.49 -12.98
CA LYS A 136 -3.20 -2.62 -11.56
C LYS A 136 -4.70 -2.87 -11.37
N CYS A 137 -5.57 -2.12 -12.04
CA CYS A 137 -7.02 -2.34 -12.02
C CYS A 137 -7.41 -3.74 -12.48
N ARG A 138 -6.80 -4.27 -13.56
CA ARG A 138 -7.06 -5.65 -14.02
C ARG A 138 -6.65 -6.69 -12.99
N LEU A 139 -5.54 -6.51 -12.29
CA LEU A 139 -5.11 -7.39 -11.21
C LEU A 139 -6.14 -7.40 -10.08
N PHE A 140 -6.52 -6.21 -9.60
CA PHE A 140 -7.45 -6.06 -8.48
C PHE A 140 -8.85 -6.60 -8.82
N ARG A 141 -9.37 -6.36 -10.02
CA ARG A 141 -10.66 -6.92 -10.49
C ARG A 141 -10.68 -8.46 -10.53
N ARG A 142 -9.52 -9.11 -10.71
CA ARG A 142 -9.41 -10.58 -10.64
C ARG A 142 -9.35 -11.12 -9.22
N THR A 143 -8.98 -10.28 -8.28
CA THR A 143 -8.74 -10.68 -6.88
C THR A 143 -9.91 -10.27 -5.98
N PHE A 144 -10.51 -9.09 -6.22
CA PHE A 144 -11.54 -8.48 -5.40
C PHE A 144 -12.77 -8.11 -6.21
N PRO A 145 -14.01 -8.27 -5.67
CA PRO A 145 -15.20 -7.70 -6.29
C PRO A 145 -15.12 -6.17 -6.27
N LYS A 146 -15.48 -5.53 -7.38
CA LYS A 146 -15.53 -4.07 -7.46
C LYS A 146 -16.80 -3.55 -6.76
N VAL A 147 -16.63 -2.63 -5.82
CA VAL A 147 -17.72 -1.99 -5.07
C VAL A 147 -17.83 -0.48 -5.32
N GLY A 148 -16.84 0.13 -5.98
CA GLY A 148 -16.84 1.57 -6.26
C GLY A 148 -15.68 1.99 -7.15
N GLU A 149 -15.55 3.30 -7.33
CA GLU A 149 -14.43 3.95 -8.02
C GLU A 149 -13.97 5.17 -7.22
N LEU A 150 -12.68 5.53 -7.31
CA LEU A 150 -12.10 6.70 -6.69
C LEU A 150 -11.76 7.73 -7.77
N PHE A 151 -12.13 9.00 -7.52
CA PHE A 151 -11.84 10.12 -8.41
C PHE A 151 -11.05 11.18 -7.67
N LEU A 152 -10.08 11.79 -8.33
CA LEU A 152 -9.25 12.86 -7.77
C LEU A 152 -9.39 14.12 -8.60
N TYR A 153 -9.75 15.23 -7.94
CA TYR A 153 -9.84 16.55 -8.53
C TYR A 153 -8.80 17.48 -7.90
N TYR A 154 -8.04 18.16 -8.73
CA TYR A 154 -7.16 19.25 -8.29
C TYR A 154 -7.78 20.60 -8.63
N PRO A 155 -7.94 21.53 -7.67
CA PRO A 155 -8.40 22.89 -7.97
C PRO A 155 -7.52 23.55 -9.04
N GLY A 156 -8.15 24.15 -10.07
CA GLY A 156 -7.44 24.78 -11.18
C GLY A 156 -6.96 23.86 -12.29
N SER A 157 -7.16 22.54 -12.20
CA SER A 157 -6.95 21.64 -13.34
C SER A 157 -8.12 21.72 -14.31
N LEU A 158 -7.85 22.09 -15.55
CA LEU A 158 -8.83 22.03 -16.63
C LEU A 158 -9.10 20.54 -16.95
N THR A 159 -10.35 20.12 -16.79
CA THR A 159 -11.05 18.93 -17.32
C THR A 159 -10.20 17.68 -17.66
N ALA A 160 -10.65 16.54 -17.15
CA ALA A 160 -10.16 15.20 -17.44
C ALA A 160 -9.80 14.99 -18.94
N GLY A 161 -8.53 14.98 -19.28
CA GLY A 161 -8.08 14.77 -20.66
C GLY A 161 -6.61 15.13 -20.92
N SER A 162 -5.95 15.89 -20.08
CA SER A 162 -4.53 16.23 -20.28
C SER A 162 -3.66 15.47 -19.28
N SER A 163 -2.71 14.72 -19.79
CA SER A 163 -1.60 14.14 -19.04
C SER A 163 -0.91 15.25 -18.22
N LEU A 164 -0.93 15.13 -16.90
CA LEU A 164 -0.25 16.03 -15.99
C LEU A 164 1.27 15.87 -16.14
N SER A 165 1.87 16.62 -17.06
CA SER A 165 3.30 16.92 -16.98
C SER A 165 3.46 18.13 -16.06
N ARG A 166 3.78 17.91 -14.80
CA ARG A 166 4.28 18.97 -13.92
C ARG A 166 5.73 19.24 -14.27
N THR A 167 5.98 20.35 -14.94
CA THR A 167 7.32 20.97 -14.96
C THR A 167 7.60 21.49 -13.55
N ALA A 168 8.69 20.97 -12.99
CA ALA A 168 9.24 21.44 -11.72
C ALA A 168 9.64 22.92 -11.84
N HIS A 169 9.26 23.71 -10.86
CA HIS A 169 9.91 24.96 -10.48
C HIS A 169 10.53 24.78 -9.11
#